data_37578c7e61d94840da15854bed3f5db8
#
_entry.id   37578c7e61d94840da15854bed3f5db8
#
_cell.length_a   1.000
_cell.length_b   1.000
_cell.length_c   1.000
_cell.angle_alpha   90.00
_cell.angle_beta   90.00
_cell.angle_gamma   90.00
#
_symmetry.space_group_name_H-M   'P 1'
#
loop_
_entity.id
_entity.type
_entity.pdbx_description
1 polymer ?
#
loop_
_entity_poly.entity_id
_entity_poly.type
_entity_poly.pdbx_seq_one_letter_code
_entity_poly.pdbx_strand_id
1 'polypeptide(L)'
;WYADKKTFSDFLVEDKKIREFVKTEIDSIIKSSGKNSKRAFDDSRKNIAGVSSIEIERKGAEKTKIFINVAKPGLVIGSKGSGIEALKASLAKKFKKQFFVEIKEIKNADSNATLVAENIASQLENRSSFRRAMKKTMSQAMKQGILGIKTMCSGRLGGAEIARSETYHEGTIPLQTLRADIDYGFAEADTTYGRIGVKVWIFNGEVLPARKVAPVVEEGGEN
;
A
#
# COMPACT_ATOMS: atom_id res chain seq x y z
N TRP A 1 -14.70 -7.68 4.05
CA TRP A 1 -14.19 -8.94 4.58
C TRP A 1 -15.34 -9.83 5.07
N TYR A 2 -15.47 -11.05 4.56
CA TYR A 2 -16.57 -11.95 4.88
C TYR A 2 -16.06 -13.36 5.21
N ALA A 3 -16.56 -13.96 6.27
CA ALA A 3 -16.38 -15.37 6.61
C ALA A 3 -17.52 -15.83 7.52
N ASP A 4 -17.75 -17.15 7.58
CA ASP A 4 -18.72 -17.74 8.49
C ASP A 4 -18.32 -17.49 9.96
N LYS A 5 -19.33 -17.28 10.81
CA LYS A 5 -19.13 -16.94 12.23
C LYS A 5 -18.21 -17.90 12.96
N LYS A 6 -18.21 -19.19 12.61
CA LYS A 6 -17.38 -20.22 13.27
C LYS A 6 -15.91 -20.17 12.86
N THR A 7 -15.61 -19.75 11.63
CA THR A 7 -14.25 -19.76 11.05
C THR A 7 -13.61 -18.38 10.97
N PHE A 8 -14.37 -17.32 11.36
CA PHE A 8 -13.96 -15.93 11.24
C PHE A 8 -12.63 -15.64 11.94
N SER A 9 -12.51 -16.06 13.23
CA SER A 9 -11.31 -15.80 14.03
C SER A 9 -10.07 -16.43 13.42
N ASP A 10 -10.18 -17.69 12.98
CA ASP A 10 -9.05 -18.45 12.46
C ASP A 10 -8.56 -17.87 11.13
N PHE A 11 -9.49 -17.52 10.24
CA PHE A 11 -9.14 -16.88 8.97
C PHE A 11 -8.56 -15.49 9.16
N LEU A 12 -9.05 -14.70 10.11
CA LEU A 12 -8.51 -13.37 10.39
C LEU A 12 -7.05 -13.45 10.88
N VAL A 13 -6.78 -14.36 11.80
CA VAL A 13 -5.42 -14.60 12.31
C VAL A 13 -4.50 -15.13 11.21
N GLU A 14 -4.99 -16.06 10.39
CA GLU A 14 -4.23 -16.60 9.25
C GLU A 14 -3.91 -15.50 8.24
N ASP A 15 -4.89 -14.64 7.87
CA ASP A 15 -4.70 -13.54 6.94
C ASP A 15 -3.66 -12.53 7.42
N LYS A 16 -3.68 -12.20 8.70
CA LYS A 16 -2.67 -11.33 9.29
C LYS A 16 -1.27 -11.94 9.15
N LYS A 17 -1.13 -13.21 9.53
CA LYS A 17 0.14 -13.94 9.41
C LYS A 17 0.63 -14.04 7.96
N ILE A 18 -0.28 -14.26 7.00
CA ILE A 18 0.06 -14.30 5.56
C ILE A 18 0.56 -12.93 5.11
N ARG A 19 -0.14 -11.83 5.42
CA ARG A 19 0.28 -10.47 5.02
C ARG A 19 1.66 -10.09 5.57
N GLU A 20 1.89 -10.35 6.86
CA GLU A 20 3.19 -10.08 7.49
C GLU A 20 4.30 -10.93 6.86
N PHE A 21 4.03 -12.22 6.64
CA PHE A 21 5.00 -13.13 6.04
C PHE A 21 5.34 -12.74 4.60
N VAL A 22 4.33 -12.43 3.79
CA VAL A 22 4.56 -12.02 2.39
C VAL A 22 5.43 -10.77 2.31
N LYS A 23 5.19 -9.76 3.16
CA LYS A 23 6.01 -8.55 3.20
C LYS A 23 7.47 -8.86 3.56
N THR A 24 7.69 -9.62 4.62
CA THR A 24 9.05 -9.98 5.08
C THR A 24 9.77 -10.86 4.06
N GLU A 25 9.09 -11.81 3.43
CA GLU A 25 9.68 -12.72 2.46
C GLU A 25 10.06 -12.01 1.16
N ILE A 26 9.21 -11.10 0.67
CA ILE A 26 9.53 -10.27 -0.51
C ILE A 26 10.81 -9.47 -0.26
N ASP A 27 10.93 -8.81 0.90
CA ASP A 27 12.13 -8.06 1.23
C ASP A 27 13.37 -8.96 1.33
N SER A 28 13.23 -10.17 1.89
CA SER A 28 14.33 -11.14 1.99
C SER A 28 14.79 -11.65 0.61
N ILE A 29 13.85 -11.95 -0.29
CA ILE A 29 14.13 -12.39 -1.66
C ILE A 29 14.86 -11.28 -2.43
N ILE A 30 14.41 -10.05 -2.32
CA ILE A 30 15.02 -8.89 -2.99
C ILE A 30 16.45 -8.66 -2.47
N LYS A 31 16.63 -8.70 -1.15
CA LYS A 31 17.95 -8.54 -0.52
C LYS A 31 18.91 -9.65 -0.92
N SER A 32 18.46 -10.89 -0.98
CA SER A 32 19.28 -12.03 -1.42
C SER A 32 19.67 -11.92 -2.89
N SER A 33 18.75 -11.51 -3.76
CA SER A 33 19.01 -11.28 -5.18
C SER A 33 19.94 -10.08 -5.42
N GLY A 34 19.85 -9.04 -4.59
CA GLY A 34 20.67 -7.82 -4.68
C GLY A 34 22.12 -7.98 -4.27
N LYS A 35 22.48 -9.00 -3.48
CA LYS A 35 23.87 -9.26 -3.07
C LYS A 35 24.81 -9.53 -4.24
N ASN A 36 24.30 -10.01 -5.38
CA ASN A 36 25.07 -10.26 -6.60
C ASN A 36 25.05 -9.07 -7.58
N SER A 37 24.36 -7.98 -7.26
CA SER A 37 24.29 -6.77 -8.08
C SER A 37 25.15 -5.66 -7.46
N LYS A 38 25.84 -4.87 -8.31
CA LYS A 38 26.62 -3.68 -7.88
C LYS A 38 25.78 -2.58 -7.19
N ARG A 39 24.47 -2.76 -7.12
CA ARG A 39 23.54 -1.92 -6.33
C ARG A 39 23.28 -2.60 -5.00
N ALA A 40 24.16 -2.36 -4.02
CA ALA A 40 23.87 -2.72 -2.63
C ALA A 40 22.60 -1.98 -2.20
N PHE A 41 21.49 -2.74 -2.03
CA PHE A 41 20.31 -2.18 -1.37
C PHE A 41 20.67 -1.98 0.10
N ASP A 42 20.41 -0.78 0.58
CA ASP A 42 20.55 -0.45 1.99
C ASP A 42 19.73 -1.45 2.82
N ASP A 43 20.44 -2.23 3.65
CA ASP A 43 19.86 -3.37 4.39
C ASP A 43 18.80 -2.92 5.42
N SER A 44 18.83 -1.64 5.78
CA SER A 44 17.88 -1.01 6.71
C SER A 44 16.52 -0.66 6.07
N ARG A 45 16.41 -0.64 4.72
CA ARG A 45 15.16 -0.26 4.06
C ARG A 45 14.11 -1.35 4.18
N LYS A 46 12.95 -0.96 4.67
CA LYS A 46 11.72 -1.75 4.67
C LYS A 46 10.96 -1.51 3.35
N ASN A 47 10.17 -2.50 2.92
CA ASN A 47 9.32 -2.43 1.74
C ASN A 47 10.01 -1.93 0.46
N ILE A 48 11.11 -2.59 0.07
CA ILE A 48 11.95 -2.21 -1.09
C ILE A 48 11.15 -2.26 -2.40
N ALA A 49 10.23 -3.21 -2.54
CA ALA A 49 9.36 -3.38 -3.72
C ALA A 49 8.26 -2.32 -3.82
N GLY A 50 7.94 -1.63 -2.72
CA GLY A 50 6.78 -0.75 -2.63
C GLY A 50 5.47 -1.54 -2.67
N VAL A 51 5.31 -2.48 -1.73
CA VAL A 51 4.06 -3.23 -1.55
C VAL A 51 3.05 -2.33 -0.87
N SER A 52 1.97 -1.98 -1.56
CA SER A 52 0.91 -1.13 -1.02
C SER A 52 -0.12 -1.94 -0.24
N SER A 53 -0.72 -2.92 -0.89
CA SER A 53 -1.76 -3.76 -0.28
C SER A 53 -1.63 -5.22 -0.71
N ILE A 54 -2.12 -6.11 0.14
CA ILE A 54 -2.18 -7.55 -0.10
C ILE A 54 -3.63 -7.98 0.10
N GLU A 55 -4.26 -8.44 -0.97
CA GLU A 55 -5.62 -8.94 -0.97
C GLU A 55 -5.60 -10.46 -1.00
N ILE A 56 -6.47 -11.09 -0.22
CA ILE A 56 -6.51 -12.54 -0.08
C ILE A 56 -7.92 -13.02 -0.42
N GLU A 57 -8.04 -13.83 -1.47
CA GLU A 57 -9.28 -14.47 -1.87
C GLU A 57 -9.21 -15.98 -1.59
N ARG A 58 -10.20 -16.51 -0.88
CA ARG A 58 -10.35 -17.94 -0.64
C ARG A 58 -11.44 -18.52 -1.53
N LYS A 59 -11.07 -19.54 -2.33
CA LYS A 59 -12.03 -20.35 -3.08
C LYS A 59 -12.07 -21.74 -2.46
N GLY A 60 -13.02 -21.95 -1.51
CA GLY A 60 -13.08 -23.19 -0.72
C GLY A 60 -11.97 -23.27 0.34
N ALA A 61 -11.81 -24.45 0.94
CA ALA A 61 -10.89 -24.66 2.07
C ALA A 61 -9.41 -24.74 1.66
N GLU A 62 -9.09 -25.14 0.44
CA GLU A 62 -7.72 -25.49 0.04
C GLU A 62 -7.04 -24.48 -0.88
N LYS A 63 -7.80 -23.71 -1.68
CA LYS A 63 -7.23 -22.81 -2.69
C LYS A 63 -7.32 -21.36 -2.23
N THR A 64 -6.16 -20.77 -1.98
CA THR A 64 -6.04 -19.35 -1.59
C THR A 64 -5.31 -18.58 -2.69
N LYS A 65 -5.94 -17.50 -3.19
CA LYS A 65 -5.35 -16.59 -4.16
C LYS A 65 -4.91 -15.32 -3.44
N ILE A 66 -3.67 -14.89 -3.68
CA ILE A 66 -3.08 -13.71 -3.07
C ILE A 66 -2.78 -12.71 -4.19
N PHE A 67 -3.38 -11.54 -4.13
CA PHE A 67 -3.04 -10.41 -5.00
C PHE A 67 -2.11 -9.47 -4.25
N ILE A 68 -0.99 -9.14 -4.85
CA ILE A 68 0.00 -8.25 -4.28
C ILE A 68 0.09 -7.01 -5.15
N ASN A 69 -0.37 -5.86 -4.63
CA ASN A 69 -0.30 -4.59 -5.32
C ASN A 69 1.08 -3.95 -5.03
N VAL A 70 1.93 -3.80 -6.04
CA VAL A 70 3.31 -3.33 -5.91
C VAL A 70 3.64 -2.22 -6.90
N ALA A 71 4.52 -1.29 -6.48
CA ALA A 71 5.02 -0.22 -7.36
C ALA A 71 6.14 -0.70 -8.29
N LYS A 72 6.91 -1.73 -7.87
CA LYS A 72 8.05 -2.25 -8.63
C LYS A 72 7.93 -3.75 -8.84
N PRO A 73 7.04 -4.21 -9.75
CA PRO A 73 6.77 -5.64 -9.94
C PRO A 73 8.02 -6.43 -10.37
N GLY A 74 8.90 -5.83 -11.16
CA GLY A 74 10.13 -6.50 -11.61
C GLY A 74 11.05 -6.97 -10.50
N LEU A 75 11.08 -6.28 -9.34
CA LEU A 75 11.87 -6.70 -8.19
C LEU A 75 11.28 -7.95 -7.50
N VAL A 76 9.96 -8.07 -7.49
CA VAL A 76 9.25 -9.21 -6.87
C VAL A 76 9.26 -10.42 -7.79
N ILE A 77 9.07 -10.19 -9.09
CA ILE A 77 9.10 -11.26 -10.10
C ILE A 77 10.48 -11.88 -10.18
N GLY A 78 11.53 -11.04 -10.13
CA GLY A 78 12.90 -11.48 -10.27
C GLY A 78 13.26 -11.95 -11.68
N SER A 79 14.48 -12.45 -11.86
CA SER A 79 14.92 -12.98 -13.15
C SER A 79 14.16 -14.26 -13.50
N LYS A 80 13.52 -14.28 -14.68
CA LYS A 80 12.76 -15.44 -15.20
C LYS A 80 11.67 -15.98 -14.25
N GLY A 81 11.14 -15.13 -13.35
CA GLY A 81 10.07 -15.54 -12.42
C GLY A 81 10.54 -16.23 -11.13
N SER A 82 11.86 -16.35 -10.90
CA SER A 82 12.40 -17.05 -9.73
C SER A 82 11.91 -16.51 -8.38
N GLY A 83 11.66 -15.18 -8.28
CA GLY A 83 11.16 -14.56 -7.06
C GLY A 83 9.75 -15.03 -6.69
N ILE A 84 8.84 -15.11 -7.68
CA ILE A 84 7.46 -15.60 -7.45
C ILE A 84 7.46 -17.08 -7.06
N GLU A 85 8.30 -17.90 -7.71
CA GLU A 85 8.40 -19.32 -7.40
C GLU A 85 8.94 -19.55 -5.99
N ALA A 86 9.98 -18.82 -5.59
CA ALA A 86 10.51 -18.85 -4.24
C ALA A 86 9.44 -18.45 -3.20
N LEU A 87 8.69 -17.37 -3.47
CA LEU A 87 7.62 -16.91 -2.58
C LEU A 87 6.51 -17.96 -2.45
N LYS A 88 6.07 -18.59 -3.56
CA LYS A 88 5.08 -19.68 -3.53
C LYS A 88 5.56 -20.88 -2.72
N ALA A 89 6.81 -21.28 -2.92
CA ALA A 89 7.41 -22.40 -2.19
C ALA A 89 7.51 -22.12 -0.68
N SER A 90 7.93 -20.92 -0.29
CA SER A 90 8.00 -20.48 1.12
C SER A 90 6.63 -20.45 1.78
N LEU A 91 5.60 -19.92 1.08
CA LEU A 91 4.22 -19.91 1.55
C LEU A 91 3.65 -21.34 1.73
N ALA A 92 3.84 -22.21 0.73
CA ALA A 92 3.37 -23.60 0.79
C ALA A 92 4.04 -24.36 1.95
N LYS A 93 5.34 -24.14 2.18
CA LYS A 93 6.10 -24.74 3.29
C LYS A 93 5.58 -24.30 4.66
N LYS A 94 5.26 -22.99 4.82
CA LYS A 94 4.85 -22.42 6.11
C LYS A 94 3.40 -22.72 6.48
N PHE A 95 2.49 -22.61 5.52
CA PHE A 95 1.04 -22.74 5.77
C PHE A 95 0.45 -24.07 5.35
N LYS A 96 1.23 -24.96 4.69
CA LYS A 96 0.80 -26.30 4.22
C LYS A 96 -0.46 -26.27 3.34
N LYS A 97 -0.63 -25.20 2.55
CA LYS A 97 -1.76 -24.97 1.62
C LYS A 97 -1.22 -24.57 0.25
N GLN A 98 -2.05 -24.71 -0.78
CA GLN A 98 -1.73 -24.22 -2.13
C GLN A 98 -2.06 -22.73 -2.25
N PHE A 99 -1.09 -21.93 -2.68
CA PHE A 99 -1.23 -20.50 -2.91
C PHE A 99 -1.03 -20.15 -4.37
N PHE A 100 -1.96 -19.35 -4.91
CA PHE A 100 -1.80 -18.70 -6.21
C PHE A 100 -1.46 -17.25 -5.96
N VAL A 101 -0.27 -16.84 -6.39
CA VAL A 101 0.20 -15.46 -6.23
C VAL A 101 0.08 -14.74 -7.55
N GLU A 102 -0.59 -13.60 -7.55
CA GLU A 102 -0.74 -12.69 -8.67
C GLU A 102 -0.23 -11.30 -8.27
N ILE A 103 0.61 -10.72 -9.11
CA ILE A 103 1.19 -9.40 -8.88
C ILE A 103 0.45 -8.39 -9.75
N LYS A 104 -0.06 -7.33 -9.12
CA LYS A 104 -0.69 -6.19 -9.79
C LYS A 104 0.23 -4.98 -9.68
N GLU A 105 0.50 -4.34 -10.80
CA GLU A 105 1.32 -3.14 -10.84
C GLU A 105 0.51 -1.90 -10.47
N ILE A 106 1.09 -1.05 -9.62
CA ILE A 106 0.60 0.29 -9.31
C ILE A 106 1.32 1.26 -10.24
N LYS A 107 0.60 1.82 -11.20
CA LYS A 107 1.17 2.73 -12.20
C LYS A 107 1.83 3.96 -11.57
N ASN A 108 1.15 4.59 -10.61
CA ASN A 108 1.61 5.81 -9.95
C ASN A 108 1.80 5.56 -8.45
N ALA A 109 3.03 5.36 -8.00
CA ALA A 109 3.35 5.14 -6.58
C ALA A 109 3.03 6.38 -5.72
N ASP A 110 3.21 7.58 -6.27
CA ASP A 110 2.97 8.84 -5.56
C ASP A 110 1.48 9.22 -5.44
N SER A 111 0.57 8.49 -6.10
CA SER A 111 -0.89 8.62 -5.91
C SER A 111 -1.48 7.61 -4.93
N ASN A 112 -0.65 6.71 -4.38
CA ASN A 112 -1.09 5.73 -3.40
C ASN A 112 -0.71 6.16 -1.98
N ALA A 113 -1.70 6.33 -1.11
CA ALA A 113 -1.49 6.89 0.23
C ALA A 113 -0.56 6.05 1.11
N THR A 114 -0.61 4.72 1.00
CA THR A 114 0.28 3.82 1.77
C THR A 114 1.74 4.01 1.38
N LEU A 115 2.03 4.06 0.07
CA LEU A 115 3.39 4.23 -0.44
C LEU A 115 3.94 5.62 -0.13
N VAL A 116 3.11 6.65 -0.19
CA VAL A 116 3.48 8.03 0.20
C VAL A 116 3.79 8.10 1.70
N ALA A 117 2.98 7.44 2.56
CA ALA A 117 3.24 7.38 3.99
C ALA A 117 4.56 6.68 4.31
N GLU A 118 4.84 5.54 3.67
CA GLU A 118 6.09 4.80 3.82
C GLU A 118 7.30 5.60 3.30
N ASN A 119 7.14 6.36 2.22
CA ASN A 119 8.19 7.25 1.70
C ASN A 119 8.52 8.37 2.70
N ILE A 120 7.51 8.99 3.32
CA ILE A 120 7.72 9.98 4.38
C ILE A 120 8.42 9.33 5.57
N ALA A 121 7.96 8.16 6.03
CA ALA A 121 8.55 7.43 7.14
C ALA A 121 10.04 7.09 6.89
N SER A 122 10.37 6.58 5.72
CA SER A 122 11.75 6.30 5.31
C SER A 122 12.64 7.56 5.30
N GLN A 123 12.10 8.70 4.84
CA GLN A 123 12.85 9.97 4.90
C GLN A 123 13.10 10.42 6.35
N LEU A 124 12.14 10.20 7.26
CA LEU A 124 12.31 10.51 8.69
C LEU A 124 13.36 9.61 9.36
N GLU A 125 13.37 8.30 9.05
CA GLU A 125 14.39 7.35 9.49
C GLU A 125 15.80 7.77 9.02
N ASN A 126 15.89 8.29 7.78
CA ASN A 126 17.12 8.87 7.22
C ASN A 126 17.44 10.28 7.73
N ARG A 127 16.88 10.68 8.88
CA ARG A 127 17.12 11.97 9.56
C ARG A 127 16.82 13.22 8.73
N SER A 128 15.94 13.11 7.74
CA SER A 128 15.46 14.27 6.99
C SER A 128 14.52 15.12 7.86
N SER A 129 14.52 16.44 7.66
CA SER A 129 13.56 17.32 8.32
C SER A 129 12.12 16.93 7.94
N PHE A 130 11.27 16.71 8.94
CA PHE A 130 9.88 16.31 8.74
C PHE A 130 9.10 17.29 7.86
N ARG A 131 9.31 18.61 8.02
CA ARG A 131 8.68 19.64 7.19
C ARG A 131 9.05 19.50 5.72
N ARG A 132 10.33 19.24 5.44
CA ARG A 132 10.83 19.05 4.07
C ARG A 132 10.32 17.76 3.48
N ALA A 133 10.32 16.68 4.23
CA ALA A 133 9.80 15.37 3.79
C ALA A 133 8.32 15.46 3.41
N MET A 134 7.48 16.03 4.28
CA MET A 134 6.03 16.19 4.02
C MET A 134 5.77 17.07 2.80
N LYS A 135 6.36 18.29 2.73
CA LYS A 135 6.14 19.20 1.61
C LYS A 135 6.62 18.63 0.28
N LYS A 136 7.77 17.96 0.27
CA LYS A 136 8.33 17.36 -0.95
C LYS A 136 7.39 16.25 -1.49
N THR A 137 6.95 15.34 -0.64
CA THR A 137 6.07 14.25 -1.05
C THR A 137 4.69 14.75 -1.47
N MET A 138 4.13 15.78 -0.78
CA MET A 138 2.88 16.42 -1.20
C MET A 138 2.98 17.02 -2.60
N SER A 139 4.04 17.79 -2.85
CA SER A 139 4.27 18.40 -4.18
C SER A 139 4.48 17.35 -5.27
N GLN A 140 5.10 16.20 -4.96
CA GLN A 140 5.24 15.08 -5.91
C GLN A 140 3.89 14.44 -6.22
N ALA A 141 3.07 14.18 -5.20
CA ALA A 141 1.74 13.62 -5.35
C ALA A 141 0.81 14.55 -6.16
N MET A 142 0.81 15.87 -5.88
CA MET A 142 0.01 16.84 -6.65
C MET A 142 0.37 16.86 -8.14
N LYS A 143 1.65 16.65 -8.49
CA LYS A 143 2.09 16.53 -9.89
C LYS A 143 1.52 15.32 -10.62
N GLN A 144 1.08 14.28 -9.90
CA GLN A 144 0.42 13.09 -10.48
C GLN A 144 -1.06 13.32 -10.80
N GLY A 145 -1.59 14.52 -10.55
CA GLY A 145 -2.95 14.89 -10.89
C GLY A 145 -4.00 14.53 -9.84
N ILE A 146 -3.61 14.27 -8.59
CA ILE A 146 -4.55 14.12 -7.49
C ILE A 146 -5.20 15.46 -7.15
N LEU A 147 -6.46 15.44 -6.67
CA LEU A 147 -7.22 16.65 -6.36
C LEU A 147 -6.87 17.27 -5.01
N GLY A 148 -6.32 16.48 -4.11
CA GLY A 148 -5.84 16.95 -2.81
C GLY A 148 -5.13 15.90 -2.00
N ILE A 149 -4.26 16.37 -1.11
CA ILE A 149 -3.50 15.54 -0.18
C ILE A 149 -3.44 16.20 1.19
N LYS A 150 -3.56 15.37 2.24
CA LYS A 150 -3.32 15.75 3.62
C LYS A 150 -2.33 14.79 4.23
N THR A 151 -1.30 15.32 4.86
CA THR A 151 -0.29 14.55 5.58
C THR A 151 -0.25 14.98 7.04
N MET A 152 -0.09 14.03 7.94
CA MET A 152 0.03 14.27 9.37
C MET A 152 1.17 13.42 9.93
N CYS A 153 2.09 14.06 10.63
CA CYS A 153 3.14 13.39 11.40
C CYS A 153 2.94 13.64 12.89
N SER A 154 2.99 12.58 13.69
CA SER A 154 2.76 12.65 15.14
C SER A 154 3.87 11.91 15.90
N GLY A 155 4.41 12.53 16.93
CA GLY A 155 5.48 11.98 17.76
C GLY A 155 6.51 13.03 18.17
N ARG A 156 7.71 12.58 18.51
CA ARG A 156 8.85 13.46 18.87
C ARG A 156 9.51 14.03 17.62
N LEU A 157 8.82 14.97 16.98
CA LEU A 157 9.26 15.56 15.71
C LEU A 157 10.57 16.35 15.88
N GLY A 158 11.60 15.97 15.10
CA GLY A 158 12.91 16.56 15.18
C GLY A 158 13.67 16.30 16.49
N GLY A 159 13.28 15.27 17.25
CA GLY A 159 13.91 14.91 18.53
C GLY A 159 13.41 15.71 19.73
N ALA A 160 12.31 16.49 19.59
CA ALA A 160 11.73 17.26 20.69
C ALA A 160 11.33 16.33 21.85
N GLU A 161 11.50 16.77 23.10
CA GLU A 161 11.12 15.98 24.28
C GLU A 161 9.61 15.77 24.35
N ILE A 162 8.83 16.80 24.04
CA ILE A 162 7.36 16.75 24.04
C ILE A 162 6.90 16.37 22.64
N ALA A 163 6.13 15.30 22.55
CA ALA A 163 5.51 14.86 21.31
C ALA A 163 4.46 15.88 20.85
N ARG A 164 4.40 16.09 19.54
CA ARG A 164 3.39 16.94 18.91
C ARG A 164 2.96 16.37 17.58
N SER A 165 1.85 16.87 17.07
CA SER A 165 1.31 16.52 15.74
C SER A 165 1.39 17.74 14.84
N GLU A 166 1.92 17.54 13.64
CA GLU A 166 1.99 18.57 12.59
C GLU A 166 1.22 18.06 11.38
N THR A 167 0.36 18.90 10.83
CA THR A 167 -0.48 18.57 9.69
C THR A 167 -0.29 19.57 8.57
N TYR A 168 -0.10 19.09 7.36
CA TYR A 168 -0.09 19.89 6.14
C TYR A 168 -1.12 19.34 5.16
N HIS A 169 -1.73 20.22 4.39
CA HIS A 169 -2.68 19.86 3.34
C HIS A 169 -2.48 20.74 2.12
N GLU A 170 -2.80 20.20 0.95
CA GLU A 170 -2.76 20.89 -0.33
C GLU A 170 -3.93 20.39 -1.19
N GLY A 171 -4.64 21.30 -1.86
CA GLY A 171 -5.86 20.96 -2.60
C GLY A 171 -7.08 20.74 -1.69
N THR A 172 -8.07 20.05 -2.20
CA THR A 172 -9.37 19.80 -1.53
C THR A 172 -9.41 18.39 -0.97
N ILE A 173 -9.85 18.23 0.29
CA ILE A 173 -10.01 16.91 0.93
C ILE A 173 -11.32 16.89 1.70
N PRO A 174 -12.42 16.48 1.05
CA PRO A 174 -13.74 16.45 1.66
C PRO A 174 -13.95 15.19 2.50
N LEU A 175 -13.41 15.16 3.73
CA LEU A 175 -13.46 13.96 4.60
C LEU A 175 -14.89 13.57 5.03
N GLN A 176 -15.86 14.49 4.95
CA GLN A 176 -17.25 14.23 5.32
C GLN A 176 -18.12 13.76 4.15
N THR A 177 -17.64 13.88 2.92
CA THR A 177 -18.38 13.49 1.72
C THR A 177 -18.25 12.00 1.47
N LEU A 178 -19.34 11.24 1.67
CA LEU A 178 -19.33 9.76 1.54
C LEU A 178 -19.02 9.26 0.12
N ARG A 179 -19.32 10.05 -0.91
CA ARG A 179 -19.00 9.72 -2.30
C ARG A 179 -17.55 10.05 -2.70
N ALA A 180 -16.77 10.68 -1.82
CA ALA A 180 -15.39 11.00 -2.09
C ALA A 180 -14.50 9.74 -2.06
N ASP A 181 -13.71 9.53 -3.10
CA ASP A 181 -12.68 8.49 -3.16
C ASP A 181 -11.42 8.99 -2.47
N ILE A 182 -11.28 8.63 -1.19
CA ILE A 182 -10.14 9.02 -0.37
C ILE A 182 -9.35 7.75 -0.02
N ASP A 183 -8.13 7.67 -0.57
CA ASP A 183 -7.16 6.66 -0.18
C ASP A 183 -6.48 7.07 1.13
N TYR A 184 -6.32 6.11 2.05
CA TYR A 184 -5.72 6.33 3.36
C TYR A 184 -4.52 5.41 3.56
N GLY A 185 -3.39 6.01 3.95
CA GLY A 185 -2.16 5.30 4.28
C GLY A 185 -1.66 5.64 5.68
N PHE A 186 -1.13 4.63 6.35
CA PHE A 186 -0.47 4.75 7.65
C PHE A 186 0.89 4.06 7.62
N ALA A 187 1.92 4.74 8.14
CA ALA A 187 3.25 4.19 8.32
C ALA A 187 3.87 4.68 9.63
N GLU A 188 4.76 3.88 10.18
CA GLU A 188 5.55 4.23 11.35
C GLU A 188 7.02 4.36 10.97
N ALA A 189 7.64 5.48 11.36
CA ALA A 189 9.08 5.70 11.24
C ALA A 189 9.76 5.37 12.57
N ASP A 190 10.71 4.45 12.55
CA ASP A 190 11.50 4.09 13.72
C ASP A 190 12.71 5.03 13.81
N THR A 191 12.66 5.99 14.73
CA THR A 191 13.75 6.95 14.95
C THR A 191 14.48 6.67 16.26
N THR A 192 15.69 7.22 16.41
CA THR A 192 16.48 7.10 17.65
C THR A 192 15.76 7.64 18.89
N TYR A 193 14.81 8.56 18.69
CA TYR A 193 14.04 9.18 19.78
C TYR A 193 12.66 8.54 19.99
N GLY A 194 12.35 7.47 19.29
CA GLY A 194 11.07 6.76 19.36
C GLY A 194 10.37 6.69 18.00
N ARG A 195 9.13 6.19 18.00
CA ARG A 195 8.33 6.04 16.78
C ARG A 195 7.59 7.32 16.45
N ILE A 196 7.56 7.65 15.17
CA ILE A 196 6.77 8.74 14.60
C ILE A 196 5.72 8.12 13.70
N GLY A 197 4.43 8.35 14.01
CA GLY A 197 3.32 7.91 13.17
C GLY A 197 3.09 8.90 12.03
N VAL A 198 2.99 8.38 10.81
CA VAL A 198 2.69 9.14 9.59
C VAL A 198 1.34 8.69 9.06
N LYS A 199 0.42 9.64 8.86
CA LYS A 199 -0.89 9.40 8.25
C LYS A 199 -1.00 10.25 6.99
N VAL A 200 -1.51 9.65 5.93
CA VAL A 200 -1.69 10.31 4.63
C VAL A 200 -3.11 10.05 4.13
N TRP A 201 -3.77 11.07 3.62
CA TRP A 201 -5.05 11.00 2.92
C TRP A 201 -4.86 11.59 1.54
N ILE A 202 -5.28 10.88 0.50
CA ILE A 202 -5.21 11.31 -0.89
C ILE A 202 -6.62 11.30 -1.46
N PHE A 203 -7.05 12.43 -1.99
CA PHE A 203 -8.35 12.57 -2.65
C PHE A 203 -8.18 12.41 -4.17
N ASN A 204 -8.72 11.33 -4.73
CA ASN A 204 -8.66 11.03 -6.16
C ASN A 204 -9.83 11.62 -6.94
N GLY A 205 -10.98 11.86 -6.27
CA GLY A 205 -12.18 12.37 -6.91
C GLY A 205 -13.45 11.88 -6.23
N GLU A 206 -14.58 12.06 -6.88
CA GLU A 206 -15.89 11.59 -6.39
C GLU A 206 -16.38 10.42 -7.25
N VAL A 207 -16.87 9.38 -6.59
CA VAL A 207 -17.55 8.25 -7.23
C VAL A 207 -19.04 8.55 -7.31
N LEU A 208 -19.49 8.95 -8.51
CA LEU A 208 -20.90 9.18 -8.76
C LEU A 208 -21.57 7.89 -9.25
N PRO A 209 -22.83 7.62 -8.85
CA PRO A 209 -23.57 6.48 -9.40
C PRO A 209 -23.72 6.66 -10.91
N ALA A 210 -23.44 5.61 -11.68
CA ALA A 210 -23.68 5.63 -13.11
C ALA A 210 -25.15 5.94 -13.39
N ARG A 211 -25.44 7.02 -14.13
CA ARG A 211 -26.79 7.35 -14.58
C ARG A 211 -27.30 6.16 -15.40
N LYS A 212 -28.32 5.47 -14.92
CA LYS A 212 -29.05 4.52 -15.75
C LYS A 212 -29.70 5.33 -16.86
N VAL A 213 -29.10 5.31 -18.06
CA VAL A 213 -29.76 5.81 -19.24
C VAL A 213 -30.93 4.85 -19.47
N ALA A 214 -32.15 5.37 -19.29
CA ALA A 214 -33.34 4.61 -19.68
C ALA A 214 -33.20 4.26 -21.17
N PRO A 215 -33.53 3.03 -21.61
CA PRO A 215 -33.52 2.71 -23.01
C PRO A 215 -34.44 3.69 -23.73
N VAL A 216 -33.92 4.37 -24.73
CA VAL A 216 -34.72 5.17 -25.65
C VAL A 216 -35.67 4.21 -26.33
N VAL A 217 -36.95 4.25 -25.97
CA VAL A 217 -38.00 3.57 -26.70
C VAL A 217 -38.13 4.35 -28.00
N GLU A 218 -37.58 3.85 -29.09
CA GLU A 218 -37.90 4.30 -30.41
C GLU A 218 -39.39 3.97 -30.64
N GLU A 219 -40.24 4.97 -30.50
CA GLU A 219 -41.60 4.89 -31.03
C GLU A 219 -41.49 4.74 -32.53
N GLY A 220 -41.65 3.51 -33.01
CA GLY A 220 -41.80 3.22 -34.42
C GLY A 220 -43.04 3.95 -34.96
N GLY A 221 -42.80 5.03 -35.71
CA GLY A 221 -43.86 5.64 -36.51
C GLY A 221 -44.29 4.65 -37.57
N GLU A 222 -45.47 4.08 -37.44
CA GLU A 222 -46.23 3.53 -38.55
C GLU A 222 -46.74 4.70 -39.42
N ASN A 223 -46.39 4.63 -40.67
CA ASN A 223 -47.14 5.18 -41.81
C ASN A 223 -47.18 4.18 -42.92
#